data_910f74040239790e24bf439117444507
#
_entry.id   910f74040239790e24bf439117444507
#
_cell.length_a   1.000
_cell.length_b   1.000
_cell.length_c   1.000
_cell.angle_alpha   90.00
_cell.angle_beta   90.00
_cell.angle_gamma   90.00
#
_symmetry.space_group_name_H-M   'P 1'
#
loop_
_entity.id
_entity.type
_entity.pdbx_description
1 polymer ?
#
loop_
_entity_poly.entity_id
_entity_poly.type
_entity_poly.pdbx_seq_one_letter_code
_entity_poly.pdbx_strand_id
1 'polypeptide(L)'
;FLSREGYLLKSRNKLSMKAMLKNSNKIFFFVIIVIFVFSKSILGDQAYFDLSDNEIEIQTNFNGKEVIIFGLTDPKFETILVIKGPSKNSKVQKKERLFGLWINTKRIIYKKLPSIFFIASSSPINEILNEETIIKKALYFEQMLINLITQRNFNFNESNKADTWNKKLIKIKKEKNLYKEYKIKIV
;
A
#
# COMPACT_ATOMS: atom_id res chain seq x y z
N PHE A 1 -61.16 51.31 23.15
CA PHE A 1 -60.05 50.88 24.03
C PHE A 1 -59.21 49.66 23.47
N LEU A 2 -59.60 49.10 22.33
CA LEU A 2 -58.98 47.88 21.78
C LEU A 2 -57.93 48.12 20.69
N SER A 3 -57.63 49.37 20.28
CA SER A 3 -56.71 49.60 19.16
C SER A 3 -55.21 49.73 19.53
N ARG A 4 -54.93 50.06 20.76
CA ARG A 4 -53.51 50.32 21.22
C ARG A 4 -52.71 49.07 21.50
N GLU A 5 -53.31 48.03 21.98
CA GLU A 5 -52.62 46.73 22.25
C GLU A 5 -52.27 45.98 20.96
N GLY A 6 -53.11 46.03 19.93
CA GLY A 6 -52.85 45.38 18.67
C GLY A 6 -51.60 45.93 17.94
N TYR A 7 -51.33 47.22 18.05
CA TYR A 7 -50.14 47.85 17.45
C TYR A 7 -48.85 47.48 18.21
N LEU A 8 -48.90 47.32 19.54
CA LEU A 8 -47.74 46.95 20.34
C LEU A 8 -47.34 45.49 20.12
N LEU A 9 -48.29 44.58 19.98
CA LEU A 9 -48.04 43.15 19.69
C LEU A 9 -47.48 43.00 18.26
N LYS A 10 -47.98 43.71 17.29
CA LYS A 10 -47.52 43.70 15.89
C LYS A 10 -46.08 44.25 15.77
N SER A 11 -45.75 45.30 16.56
CA SER A 11 -44.42 45.90 16.62
C SER A 11 -43.39 44.95 17.28
N ARG A 12 -43.75 44.26 18.38
CA ARG A 12 -42.90 43.30 19.07
C ARG A 12 -42.57 42.08 18.19
N ASN A 13 -43.57 41.54 17.48
CA ASN A 13 -43.34 40.44 16.56
C ASN A 13 -42.46 40.81 15.36
N LYS A 14 -42.58 42.06 14.85
CA LYS A 14 -41.73 42.52 13.77
C LYS A 14 -40.27 42.76 14.18
N LEU A 15 -40.04 43.17 15.42
CA LEU A 15 -38.71 43.33 16.01
C LEU A 15 -38.06 41.97 16.31
N SER A 16 -38.81 41.01 16.85
CA SER A 16 -38.30 39.67 17.10
C SER A 16 -37.95 38.91 15.81
N MET A 17 -38.77 39.06 14.78
CA MET A 17 -38.53 38.46 13.47
C MET A 17 -37.31 39.08 12.75
N LYS A 18 -37.09 40.40 12.85
CA LYS A 18 -35.87 41.04 12.34
C LYS A 18 -34.60 40.62 13.09
N ALA A 19 -34.69 40.40 14.40
CA ALA A 19 -33.59 39.91 15.20
C ALA A 19 -33.25 38.45 14.86
N MET A 20 -34.24 37.58 14.65
CA MET A 20 -34.06 36.21 14.19
C MET A 20 -33.42 36.13 12.80
N LEU A 21 -33.90 36.94 11.84
CA LEU A 21 -33.32 36.99 10.49
C LEU A 21 -31.87 37.50 10.49
N LYS A 22 -31.55 38.48 11.33
CA LYS A 22 -30.18 39.02 11.47
C LYS A 22 -29.22 38.00 12.08
N ASN A 23 -29.71 37.14 12.96
CA ASN A 23 -28.91 36.07 13.55
C ASN A 23 -28.75 34.86 12.61
N SER A 24 -29.79 34.56 11.83
CA SER A 24 -29.75 33.51 10.79
C SER A 24 -28.70 33.80 9.71
N ASN A 25 -28.59 35.06 9.26
CA ASN A 25 -27.56 35.45 8.30
C ASN A 25 -26.14 35.32 8.85
N LYS A 26 -25.94 35.58 10.14
CA LYS A 26 -24.62 35.37 10.78
C LYS A 26 -24.26 33.89 10.88
N ILE A 27 -25.23 33.04 11.23
CA ILE A 27 -25.05 31.58 11.29
C ILE A 27 -24.78 31.05 9.90
N PHE A 28 -25.50 31.50 8.89
CA PHE A 28 -25.28 31.09 7.49
C PHE A 28 -23.89 31.48 6.99
N PHE A 29 -23.43 32.71 7.30
CA PHE A 29 -22.08 33.16 6.96
C PHE A 29 -21.01 32.39 7.69
N PHE A 30 -21.24 32.05 8.95
CA PHE A 30 -20.32 31.21 9.74
C PHE A 30 -20.21 29.79 9.19
N VAL A 31 -21.32 29.18 8.77
CA VAL A 31 -21.33 27.85 8.14
C VAL A 31 -20.56 27.86 6.81
N ILE A 32 -20.72 28.90 5.99
CA ILE A 32 -19.98 29.07 4.73
C ILE A 32 -18.47 29.17 5.01
N ILE A 33 -18.07 29.96 6.02
CA ILE A 33 -16.65 30.11 6.39
C ILE A 33 -16.09 28.77 6.86
N VAL A 34 -16.84 28.02 7.68
CA VAL A 34 -16.43 26.69 8.14
C VAL A 34 -16.25 25.73 6.97
N ILE A 35 -17.19 25.69 6.02
CA ILE A 35 -17.07 24.86 4.82
C ILE A 35 -15.83 25.26 4.01
N PHE A 36 -15.53 26.55 3.87
CA PHE A 36 -14.37 27.03 3.12
C PHE A 36 -13.03 26.70 3.81
N VAL A 37 -12.99 26.76 5.13
CA VAL A 37 -11.80 26.41 5.93
C VAL A 37 -11.52 24.90 5.92
N PHE A 38 -12.58 24.06 5.85
CA PHE A 38 -12.45 22.62 5.78
C PHE A 38 -12.31 22.05 4.37
N SER A 39 -12.45 22.87 3.33
CA SER A 39 -12.14 22.49 1.96
C SER A 39 -10.63 22.42 1.76
N LYS A 40 -9.98 21.41 2.37
CA LYS A 40 -8.62 21.05 1.98
C LYS A 40 -8.73 20.43 0.59
N SER A 41 -8.16 21.08 -0.40
CA SER A 41 -7.89 20.46 -1.68
C SER A 41 -7.02 19.25 -1.43
N ILE A 42 -7.55 18.04 -1.55
CA ILE A 42 -6.77 16.82 -1.66
C ILE A 42 -6.12 16.88 -3.05
N LEU A 43 -5.00 17.62 -3.14
CA LEU A 43 -4.06 17.43 -4.22
C LEU A 43 -3.40 16.06 -3.94
N GLY A 44 -4.05 15.00 -4.37
CA GLY A 44 -3.41 13.69 -4.44
C GLY A 44 -2.37 13.77 -5.55
N ASP A 45 -1.14 13.41 -5.24
CA ASP A 45 -0.10 13.16 -6.24
C ASP A 45 -0.65 12.09 -7.20
N GLN A 46 -1.07 12.52 -8.40
CA GLN A 46 -1.61 11.63 -9.40
C GLN A 46 -0.46 11.00 -10.16
N ALA A 47 0.06 9.88 -9.62
CA ALA A 47 0.84 8.96 -10.42
C ALA A 47 -0.11 8.10 -11.24
N TYR A 48 0.02 8.13 -12.55
CA TYR A 48 -0.74 7.30 -13.47
C TYR A 48 0.17 6.18 -13.99
N PHE A 49 -0.31 4.94 -13.95
CA PHE A 49 0.40 3.77 -14.47
C PHE A 49 -0.49 2.98 -15.40
N ASP A 50 0.13 2.43 -16.43
CA ASP A 50 -0.54 1.54 -17.37
C ASP A 50 0.39 0.40 -17.78
N LEU A 51 -0.17 -0.62 -18.44
CA LEU A 51 0.53 -1.80 -18.90
C LEU A 51 0.49 -1.84 -20.44
N SER A 52 1.57 -2.31 -21.05
CA SER A 52 1.59 -2.52 -22.51
C SER A 52 0.55 -3.55 -22.96
N ASP A 53 0.21 -4.48 -22.07
CA ASP A 53 -0.76 -5.55 -22.30
C ASP A 53 -1.55 -5.84 -21.02
N ASN A 54 -2.86 -5.72 -21.10
CA ASN A 54 -3.77 -6.00 -19.98
C ASN A 54 -4.21 -7.48 -19.96
N GLU A 55 -4.03 -8.20 -21.07
CA GLU A 55 -4.39 -9.60 -21.20
C GLU A 55 -3.19 -10.43 -21.69
N ILE A 56 -3.02 -11.59 -21.10
CA ILE A 56 -1.98 -12.54 -21.46
C ILE A 56 -2.65 -13.86 -21.84
N GLU A 57 -2.65 -14.17 -23.13
CA GLU A 57 -3.08 -15.49 -23.60
C GLU A 57 -2.05 -16.57 -23.26
N ILE A 58 -2.49 -17.62 -22.60
CA ILE A 58 -1.66 -18.77 -22.26
C ILE A 58 -2.03 -19.93 -23.19
N GLN A 59 -1.19 -20.17 -24.18
CA GLN A 59 -1.29 -21.29 -25.10
C GLN A 59 -0.39 -22.46 -24.64
N THR A 60 -0.52 -23.62 -25.27
CA THR A 60 0.24 -24.84 -24.91
C THR A 60 1.76 -24.68 -25.01
N ASN A 61 2.25 -23.77 -25.83
CA ASN A 61 3.67 -23.43 -26.02
C ASN A 61 4.09 -22.14 -25.31
N PHE A 62 3.31 -21.65 -24.34
CA PHE A 62 3.59 -20.40 -23.63
C PHE A 62 4.86 -20.49 -22.78
N ASN A 63 5.87 -19.70 -23.14
CA ASN A 63 7.16 -19.60 -22.44
C ASN A 63 7.31 -18.32 -21.60
N GLY A 64 6.24 -17.55 -21.43
CA GLY A 64 6.23 -16.24 -20.77
C GLY A 64 5.98 -15.11 -21.76
N LYS A 65 5.56 -13.95 -21.24
CA LYS A 65 5.36 -12.70 -21.99
C LYS A 65 6.04 -11.57 -21.24
N GLU A 66 6.74 -10.74 -21.98
CA GLU A 66 7.27 -9.48 -21.45
C GLU A 66 6.14 -8.45 -21.42
N VAL A 67 5.96 -7.79 -20.28
CA VAL A 67 4.98 -6.71 -20.10
C VAL A 67 5.73 -5.48 -19.65
N ILE A 68 5.53 -4.38 -20.35
CA ILE A 68 6.12 -3.09 -20.00
C ILE A 68 5.13 -2.34 -19.13
N ILE A 69 5.61 -1.83 -18.00
CA ILE A 69 4.88 -0.91 -17.14
C ILE A 69 5.42 0.47 -17.38
N PHE A 70 4.55 1.38 -17.74
CA PHE A 70 4.89 2.78 -17.97
C PHE A 70 3.91 3.68 -17.23
N GLY A 71 4.31 4.93 -17.00
CA GLY A 71 3.45 5.86 -16.26
C GLY A 71 3.95 7.28 -16.30
N LEU A 72 3.13 8.16 -15.77
CA LEU A 72 3.44 9.57 -15.58
C LEU A 72 3.49 9.85 -14.09
N THR A 73 4.55 10.49 -13.65
CA THR A 73 4.70 10.98 -12.29
C THR A 73 5.19 12.42 -12.34
N ASP A 74 4.93 13.20 -11.31
CA ASP A 74 5.55 14.52 -11.20
C ASP A 74 7.08 14.33 -11.03
N PRO A 75 7.91 14.94 -11.87
CA PRO A 75 9.37 14.81 -11.81
C PRO A 75 10.00 15.31 -10.50
N LYS A 76 9.25 16.02 -9.67
CA LYS A 76 9.67 16.46 -8.34
C LYS A 76 9.66 15.35 -7.31
N PHE A 77 8.98 14.23 -7.57
CA PHE A 77 8.81 13.14 -6.62
C PHE A 77 9.53 11.88 -7.06
N GLU A 78 10.24 11.29 -6.13
CA GLU A 78 10.82 9.98 -6.31
C GLU A 78 9.72 8.91 -6.32
N THR A 79 9.87 7.93 -7.18
CA THR A 79 8.84 6.90 -7.42
C THR A 79 9.33 5.53 -7.00
N ILE A 80 8.50 4.80 -6.27
CA ILE A 80 8.69 3.38 -5.95
C ILE A 80 7.48 2.60 -6.43
N LEU A 81 7.71 1.63 -7.29
CA LEU A 81 6.70 0.71 -7.79
C LEU A 81 6.91 -0.68 -7.17
N VAL A 82 5.86 -1.24 -6.59
CA VAL A 82 5.89 -2.59 -6.00
C VAL A 82 4.83 -3.46 -6.65
N ILE A 83 5.24 -4.58 -7.24
CA ILE A 83 4.35 -5.56 -7.85
C ILE A 83 4.40 -6.84 -7.03
N LYS A 84 3.24 -7.25 -6.54
CA LYS A 84 3.07 -8.50 -5.77
C LYS A 84 2.09 -9.41 -6.50
N GLY A 85 2.52 -10.61 -6.83
CA GLY A 85 1.63 -11.62 -7.36
C GLY A 85 0.76 -12.26 -6.26
N PRO A 86 -0.18 -13.14 -6.65
CA PRO A 86 -1.07 -13.80 -5.73
C PRO A 86 -0.31 -14.57 -4.65
N SER A 87 -0.85 -14.54 -3.43
CA SER A 87 -0.23 -15.20 -2.29
C SER A 87 -0.40 -16.73 -2.37
N LYS A 88 0.69 -17.46 -2.24
CA LYS A 88 0.72 -18.94 -2.25
C LYS A 88 1.52 -19.48 -1.07
N ASN A 89 1.18 -20.69 -0.65
CA ASN A 89 2.02 -21.43 0.30
C ASN A 89 3.25 -21.95 -0.43
N SER A 90 4.43 -21.63 0.09
CA SER A 90 5.71 -22.08 -0.46
C SER A 90 6.41 -23.02 0.52
N LYS A 91 6.88 -24.13 0.02
CA LYS A 91 7.59 -25.17 0.80
C LYS A 91 9.06 -25.17 0.43
N VAL A 92 9.92 -25.00 1.43
CA VAL A 92 11.37 -25.14 1.28
C VAL A 92 11.82 -26.38 2.02
N GLN A 93 12.60 -27.24 1.37
CA GLN A 93 13.09 -28.50 1.92
C GLN A 93 14.61 -28.55 1.86
N LYS A 94 15.22 -29.07 2.91
CA LYS A 94 16.65 -29.42 2.91
C LYS A 94 16.81 -30.88 2.51
N LYS A 95 17.67 -31.15 1.52
CA LYS A 95 18.10 -32.51 1.17
C LYS A 95 19.46 -32.76 1.81
N GLU A 96 19.63 -33.93 2.38
CA GLU A 96 20.89 -34.41 2.93
C GLU A 96 21.16 -35.81 2.40
N ARG A 97 22.43 -36.11 2.20
CA ARG A 97 22.85 -37.46 1.77
C ARG A 97 23.05 -38.32 3.00
N LEU A 98 22.20 -39.33 3.17
CA LEU A 98 22.27 -40.30 4.24
C LEU A 98 22.38 -41.70 3.60
N PHE A 99 23.35 -42.46 3.99
CA PHE A 99 23.61 -43.84 3.46
C PHE A 99 23.64 -43.90 1.91
N GLY A 100 24.22 -42.87 1.27
CA GLY A 100 24.27 -42.78 -0.19
C GLY A 100 23.03 -42.23 -0.90
N LEU A 101 21.90 -42.06 -0.22
CA LEU A 101 20.62 -41.59 -0.74
C LEU A 101 20.36 -40.13 -0.37
N TRP A 102 19.75 -39.37 -1.30
CA TRP A 102 19.30 -38.02 -1.02
C TRP A 102 17.91 -38.02 -0.37
N ILE A 103 17.87 -37.67 0.92
CA ILE A 103 16.65 -37.67 1.73
C ILE A 103 16.26 -36.25 2.13
N ASN A 104 14.95 -35.92 2.09
CA ASN A 104 14.44 -34.67 2.62
C ASN A 104 14.37 -34.71 4.14
N THR A 105 15.31 -34.07 4.84
CA THR A 105 15.45 -34.11 6.29
C THR A 105 14.65 -33.05 7.01
N LYS A 106 14.58 -31.84 6.47
CA LYS A 106 13.90 -30.72 7.09
C LYS A 106 13.05 -29.97 6.09
N ARG A 107 11.92 -29.42 6.53
CA ARG A 107 11.03 -28.62 5.71
C ARG A 107 10.47 -27.43 6.48
N ILE A 108 10.28 -26.30 5.76
CA ILE A 108 9.58 -25.13 6.25
C ILE A 108 8.50 -24.77 5.24
N ILE A 109 7.32 -24.41 5.73
CA ILE A 109 6.21 -23.95 4.93
C ILE A 109 6.00 -22.46 5.20
N TYR A 110 6.14 -21.65 4.17
CA TYR A 110 5.84 -20.24 4.18
C TYR A 110 4.40 -20.04 3.73
N LYS A 111 3.52 -19.60 4.64
CA LYS A 111 2.12 -19.32 4.31
C LYS A 111 1.98 -17.92 3.72
N LYS A 112 1.04 -17.74 2.78
CA LYS A 112 0.69 -16.45 2.17
C LYS A 112 1.90 -15.69 1.58
N LEU A 113 2.87 -16.41 1.02
CA LEU A 113 4.02 -15.80 0.35
C LEU A 113 3.61 -15.31 -1.04
N PRO A 114 3.93 -14.08 -1.45
CA PRO A 114 3.68 -13.65 -2.83
C PRO A 114 4.41 -14.57 -3.82
N SER A 115 3.71 -14.96 -4.88
CA SER A 115 4.30 -15.81 -5.94
C SER A 115 5.43 -15.11 -6.64
N ILE A 116 5.24 -13.83 -6.96
CA ILE A 116 6.26 -12.91 -7.48
C ILE A 116 6.32 -11.67 -6.62
N PHE A 117 7.49 -11.03 -6.58
CA PHE A 117 7.70 -9.76 -5.90
C PHE A 117 8.74 -8.96 -6.68
N PHE A 118 8.27 -7.90 -7.35
CA PHE A 118 9.13 -6.99 -8.07
C PHE A 118 9.07 -5.62 -7.41
N ILE A 119 10.20 -4.99 -7.27
CA ILE A 119 10.31 -3.62 -6.80
C ILE A 119 11.14 -2.83 -7.78
N ALA A 120 10.67 -1.67 -8.15
CA ALA A 120 11.38 -0.73 -8.99
C ALA A 120 11.39 0.64 -8.32
N SER A 121 12.50 1.35 -8.39
CA SER A 121 12.65 2.69 -7.81
C SER A 121 13.45 3.60 -8.73
N SER A 122 13.14 4.89 -8.69
CA SER A 122 13.87 5.93 -9.40
C SER A 122 15.27 6.16 -8.82
N SER A 123 15.36 6.12 -7.49
CA SER A 123 16.60 6.24 -6.70
C SER A 123 16.67 5.11 -5.67
N PRO A 124 17.78 4.90 -4.98
CA PRO A 124 17.90 3.92 -3.91
C PRO A 124 16.82 4.11 -2.83
N ILE A 125 16.12 3.04 -2.46
CA ILE A 125 14.94 3.11 -1.56
C ILE A 125 15.27 3.76 -0.21
N ASN A 126 16.47 3.55 0.30
CA ASN A 126 16.96 4.13 1.55
C ASN A 126 17.23 5.65 1.45
N GLU A 127 17.33 6.21 0.26
CA GLU A 127 17.41 7.64 0.03
C GLU A 127 16.02 8.28 -0.10
N ILE A 128 15.04 7.51 -0.59
CA ILE A 128 13.66 7.97 -0.77
C ILE A 128 12.86 7.91 0.53
N LEU A 129 13.03 6.85 1.32
CA LEU A 129 12.23 6.56 2.51
C LEU A 129 13.10 6.28 3.73
N ASN A 130 12.59 6.67 4.89
CA ASN A 130 13.20 6.30 6.17
C ASN A 130 13.03 4.79 6.45
N GLU A 131 13.89 4.25 7.29
CA GLU A 131 13.94 2.83 7.63
C GLU A 131 12.62 2.32 8.23
N GLU A 132 11.96 3.13 9.08
CA GLU A 132 10.67 2.79 9.67
C GLU A 132 9.60 2.54 8.61
N THR A 133 9.52 3.40 7.60
CA THR A 133 8.57 3.25 6.49
C THR A 133 8.90 2.05 5.61
N ILE A 134 10.17 1.79 5.36
CA ILE A 134 10.64 0.62 4.60
C ILE A 134 10.21 -0.67 5.30
N ILE A 135 10.39 -0.76 6.60
CA ILE A 135 10.00 -1.91 7.43
C ILE A 135 8.46 -2.05 7.44
N LYS A 136 7.75 -0.95 7.72
CA LYS A 136 6.28 -0.94 7.80
C LYS A 136 5.62 -1.37 6.50
N LYS A 137 6.14 -0.90 5.36
CA LYS A 137 5.63 -1.25 4.03
C LYS A 137 6.20 -2.57 3.49
N ALA A 138 7.15 -3.18 4.20
CA ALA A 138 7.85 -4.42 3.80
C ALA A 138 8.36 -4.33 2.34
N LEU A 139 9.18 -3.31 2.07
CA LEU A 139 9.68 -3.02 0.73
C LEU A 139 10.86 -3.89 0.33
N TYR A 140 11.64 -4.41 1.29
CA TYR A 140 12.67 -5.41 1.00
C TYR A 140 12.15 -6.82 1.23
N PHE A 141 12.75 -7.80 0.56
CA PHE A 141 12.38 -9.21 0.67
C PHE A 141 12.53 -9.74 2.09
N GLU A 142 13.57 -9.30 2.81
CA GLU A 142 13.85 -9.67 4.19
C GLU A 142 12.73 -9.20 5.12
N GLN A 143 12.33 -7.93 5.06
CA GLN A 143 11.27 -7.35 5.89
C GLN A 143 9.91 -8.01 5.59
N MET A 144 9.64 -8.28 4.31
CA MET A 144 8.43 -9.00 3.92
C MET A 144 8.39 -10.38 4.58
N LEU A 145 9.50 -11.11 4.62
CA LEU A 145 9.56 -12.43 5.25
C LEU A 145 9.44 -12.34 6.77
N ILE A 146 10.03 -11.35 7.42
CA ILE A 146 9.90 -11.13 8.87
C ILE A 146 8.43 -10.91 9.24
N ASN A 147 7.70 -10.08 8.51
CA ASN A 147 6.28 -9.84 8.74
C ASN A 147 5.42 -11.10 8.54
N LEU A 148 5.86 -12.02 7.67
CA LEU A 148 5.20 -13.32 7.49
C LEU A 148 5.57 -14.33 8.56
N ILE A 149 6.74 -14.20 9.21
CA ILE A 149 7.19 -15.09 10.28
C ILE A 149 6.34 -14.95 11.54
N THR A 150 5.85 -13.76 11.85
CA THR A 150 5.01 -13.50 13.04
C THR A 150 3.73 -14.36 13.07
N GLN A 151 3.34 -14.97 11.95
CA GLN A 151 2.17 -15.85 11.85
C GLN A 151 2.48 -17.35 11.96
N ARG A 152 3.71 -17.73 12.35
CA ARG A 152 4.16 -19.12 12.37
C ARG A 152 4.32 -19.67 13.79
N ASN A 153 3.73 -20.83 14.01
CA ASN A 153 4.12 -21.71 15.11
C ASN A 153 5.47 -22.36 14.78
N PHE A 154 6.56 -21.69 15.15
CA PHE A 154 7.87 -22.31 15.25
C PHE A 154 8.08 -22.79 16.69
N ASN A 155 8.53 -24.02 16.89
CA ASN A 155 9.15 -24.43 18.13
C ASN A 155 10.47 -23.66 18.28
N PHE A 156 10.53 -22.74 19.22
CA PHE A 156 11.39 -21.56 19.31
C PHE A 156 12.89 -21.81 19.62
N ASN A 157 13.38 -23.03 19.63
CA ASN A 157 14.81 -23.29 19.89
C ASN A 157 15.74 -23.06 18.67
N GLU A 158 15.25 -22.41 17.58
CA GLU A 158 16.00 -22.24 16.34
C GLU A 158 15.93 -20.83 15.72
N SER A 159 15.89 -19.76 16.52
CA SER A 159 15.81 -18.37 15.98
C SER A 159 16.95 -18.06 14.99
N ASN A 160 18.17 -18.52 15.26
CA ASN A 160 19.31 -18.37 14.36
C ASN A 160 19.18 -19.17 13.05
N LYS A 161 18.29 -20.16 13.00
CA LYS A 161 18.03 -20.95 11.79
C LYS A 161 16.96 -20.34 10.89
N ALA A 162 16.06 -19.50 11.42
CA ALA A 162 15.03 -18.84 10.64
C ALA A 162 15.65 -17.91 9.58
N ASP A 163 16.65 -17.14 9.96
CA ASP A 163 17.36 -16.25 9.04
C ASP A 163 18.03 -17.03 7.89
N THR A 164 18.69 -18.15 8.21
CA THR A 164 19.30 -19.03 7.21
C THR A 164 18.29 -19.57 6.20
N TRP A 165 17.07 -19.92 6.64
CA TRP A 165 16.02 -20.41 5.76
C TRP A 165 15.43 -19.28 4.89
N ASN A 166 15.28 -18.08 5.47
CA ASN A 166 14.83 -16.90 4.75
C ASN A 166 15.80 -16.52 3.63
N LYS A 167 17.10 -16.47 3.93
CA LYS A 167 18.13 -16.20 2.92
C LYS A 167 18.12 -17.24 1.79
N LYS A 168 17.95 -18.52 2.12
CA LYS A 168 17.83 -19.59 1.11
C LYS A 168 16.57 -19.43 0.27
N LEU A 169 15.42 -19.11 0.87
CA LEU A 169 14.20 -18.89 0.14
C LEU A 169 14.34 -17.71 -0.85
N ILE A 170 14.87 -16.58 -0.38
CA ILE A 170 15.09 -15.39 -1.22
C ILE A 170 16.02 -15.75 -2.38
N LYS A 171 17.12 -16.46 -2.11
CA LYS A 171 18.05 -16.92 -3.15
C LYS A 171 17.34 -17.75 -4.21
N ILE A 172 16.54 -18.76 -3.82
CA ILE A 172 15.77 -19.60 -4.75
C ILE A 172 14.78 -18.78 -5.55
N LYS A 173 14.14 -17.80 -4.94
CA LYS A 173 13.18 -16.93 -5.62
C LYS A 173 13.87 -15.98 -6.61
N LYS A 174 15.04 -15.44 -6.26
CA LYS A 174 15.87 -14.61 -7.15
C LYS A 174 16.41 -15.43 -8.34
N GLU A 175 16.93 -16.62 -8.11
CA GLU A 175 17.41 -17.53 -9.16
C GLU A 175 16.31 -17.94 -10.15
N LYS A 176 15.07 -18.06 -9.68
CA LYS A 176 13.89 -18.33 -10.52
C LYS A 176 13.28 -17.09 -11.17
N ASN A 177 13.91 -15.93 -11.07
CA ASN A 177 13.40 -14.65 -11.55
C ASN A 177 12.02 -14.26 -11.00
N LEU A 178 11.63 -14.79 -9.85
CA LEU A 178 10.36 -14.49 -9.21
C LEU A 178 10.42 -13.27 -8.27
N TYR A 179 11.63 -12.93 -7.79
CA TYR A 179 11.90 -11.77 -6.95
C TYR A 179 13.01 -10.96 -7.60
N LYS A 180 12.71 -9.74 -8.00
CA LYS A 180 13.64 -8.86 -8.70
C LYS A 180 13.54 -7.41 -8.22
N GLU A 181 14.65 -6.74 -8.32
CA GLU A 181 14.79 -5.30 -8.12
C GLU A 181 15.14 -4.66 -9.46
N TYR A 182 14.48 -3.58 -9.79
CA TYR A 182 14.67 -2.83 -11.03
C TYR A 182 14.93 -1.37 -10.71
N LYS A 183 15.64 -0.71 -11.61
CA LYS A 183 15.73 0.75 -11.62
C LYS A 183 14.71 1.31 -12.59
N ILE A 184 13.91 2.29 -12.15
CA ILE A 184 12.99 3.01 -13.04
C ILE A 184 13.84 3.88 -13.96
N LYS A 185 13.55 3.80 -15.24
CA LYS A 185 14.15 4.68 -16.25
C LYS A 185 13.20 5.85 -16.46
N ILE A 186 13.64 7.05 -16.07
CA ILE A 186 12.91 8.29 -16.34
C ILE A 186 13.37 8.79 -17.70
N VAL A 187 12.42 9.13 -18.58
CA VAL A 187 12.63 9.61 -19.94
C VAL A 187 12.12 11.04 -20.05
#